data_c94758b057f1e9e3f3b2f6f0835c6525
#
_entry.id   c94758b057f1e9e3f3b2f6f0835c6525
#
_cell.length_a   1.000
_cell.length_b   1.000
_cell.length_c   1.000
_cell.angle_alpha   90.00
_cell.angle_beta   90.00
_cell.angle_gamma   90.00
#
_symmetry.space_group_name_H-M   'P 1'
#
loop_
_entity.id
_entity.type
_entity.pdbx_description
1 polymer ?
#
loop_
_entity_poly.entity_id
_entity_poly.type
_entity_poly.pdbx_seq_one_letter_code
_entity_poly.pdbx_strand_id
1 'polypeptide(L)'
;MYEKKIRVDLAACFQLFAKLGMHEAVANHFSAAVSEDGKKFLINPKWKHFSTIEPDDLILIDTNQKINNYHEQIDTTALSIHGQIHQLRPDIRVVLHLHPIYATAIACLENPQILPIDQNTARYFNRVAYDKHYGGMADSIAEGKRLANLLKDKKRLMMGNHGILITSHSIGVAFDDMYTIERACQILSVAYATAQPLKILEDHVAEKTALDWEKIEDFSEAHFLEMKKLIIESI
;
A
#
# COMPACT_ATOMS: atom_id res chain seq x y z
N MET A 1 1.05 10.91 -22.86
CA MET A 1 0.35 11.80 -21.89
C MET A 1 -0.05 11.03 -20.63
N TYR A 2 -0.62 9.85 -20.70
CA TYR A 2 -1.06 9.02 -19.57
C TYR A 2 0.10 8.59 -18.65
N GLU A 3 1.17 7.97 -19.18
CA GLU A 3 2.33 7.54 -18.40
C GLU A 3 2.99 8.72 -17.67
N LYS A 4 3.12 9.88 -18.32
CA LYS A 4 3.70 11.09 -17.69
C LYS A 4 2.91 11.50 -16.44
N LYS A 5 1.58 11.44 -16.48
CA LYS A 5 0.75 11.72 -15.30
C LYS A 5 1.01 10.71 -14.19
N ILE A 6 1.06 9.42 -14.52
CA ILE A 6 1.35 8.37 -13.53
C ILE A 6 2.71 8.58 -12.88
N ARG A 7 3.76 8.93 -13.64
CA ARG A 7 5.09 9.24 -13.10
C ARG A 7 5.05 10.38 -12.09
N VAL A 8 4.39 11.48 -12.44
CA VAL A 8 4.23 12.63 -11.55
C VAL A 8 3.46 12.26 -10.28
N ASP A 9 2.35 11.55 -10.40
CA ASP A 9 1.52 11.18 -9.26
C ASP A 9 2.22 10.16 -8.35
N LEU A 10 2.93 9.18 -8.94
CA LEU A 10 3.65 8.17 -8.17
C LEU A 10 4.86 8.78 -7.43
N ALA A 11 5.63 9.67 -8.07
CA ALA A 11 6.72 10.40 -7.42
C ALA A 11 6.19 11.26 -6.26
N ALA A 12 5.09 11.97 -6.47
CA ALA A 12 4.42 12.73 -5.41
C ALA A 12 3.97 11.84 -4.25
N CYS A 13 3.48 10.64 -4.51
CA CYS A 13 3.10 9.67 -3.49
C CYS A 13 4.30 9.28 -2.60
N PHE A 14 5.48 9.01 -3.18
CA PHE A 14 6.72 8.77 -2.43
C PHE A 14 7.10 9.95 -1.54
N GLN A 15 7.13 11.14 -2.10
CA GLN A 15 7.50 12.37 -1.38
C GLN A 15 6.52 12.67 -0.24
N LEU A 16 5.22 12.43 -0.44
CA LEU A 16 4.20 12.59 0.60
C LEU A 16 4.40 11.62 1.75
N PHE A 17 4.64 10.32 1.50
CA PHE A 17 4.89 9.37 2.57
C PHE A 17 6.20 9.64 3.29
N ALA A 18 7.22 10.20 2.61
CA ALA A 18 8.41 10.71 3.27
C ALA A 18 8.07 11.87 4.23
N LYS A 19 7.29 12.84 3.77
CA LYS A 19 6.86 13.99 4.59
C LYS A 19 5.99 13.58 5.78
N LEU A 20 5.19 12.52 5.63
CA LEU A 20 4.35 11.95 6.69
C LEU A 20 5.12 11.06 7.67
N GLY A 21 6.41 10.76 7.42
CA GLY A 21 7.19 9.85 8.24
C GLY A 21 6.73 8.39 8.17
N MET A 22 6.07 8.00 7.08
CA MET A 22 5.53 6.64 6.87
C MET A 22 6.43 5.77 5.98
N HIS A 23 7.73 6.02 5.95
CA HIS A 23 8.69 5.33 5.09
C HIS A 23 9.91 4.85 5.89
N GLU A 24 10.68 3.96 5.31
CA GLU A 24 11.98 3.48 5.83
C GLU A 24 13.13 3.95 4.93
N ALA A 25 13.24 5.28 4.74
CA ALA A 25 14.25 5.98 3.96
C ALA A 25 14.37 5.46 2.51
N VAL A 26 15.18 4.44 2.26
CA VAL A 26 15.45 3.86 0.93
C VAL A 26 14.82 2.47 0.76
N ALA A 27 14.24 1.92 1.81
CA ALA A 27 13.49 0.67 1.77
C ALA A 27 12.01 0.93 1.42
N ASN A 28 11.28 -0.13 1.14
CA ASN A 28 9.91 -0.11 0.65
C ASN A 28 9.78 0.28 -0.84
N HIS A 29 8.60 0.05 -1.40
CA HIS A 29 8.42 0.18 -2.84
C HIS A 29 6.96 0.39 -3.23
N PHE A 30 6.77 1.21 -4.28
CA PHE A 30 5.48 1.46 -4.90
C PHE A 30 5.56 1.20 -6.39
N SER A 31 4.48 0.69 -6.96
CA SER A 31 4.37 0.55 -8.40
C SER A 31 3.03 1.02 -8.93
N ALA A 32 3.02 1.43 -10.20
CA ALA A 32 1.81 1.79 -10.93
C ALA A 32 1.85 1.27 -12.37
N ALA A 33 0.83 0.52 -12.78
CA ALA A 33 0.72 -0.03 -14.11
C ALA A 33 0.43 1.06 -15.15
N VAL A 34 1.16 1.02 -16.28
CA VAL A 34 1.01 1.94 -17.39
C VAL A 34 0.40 1.29 -18.65
N SER A 35 0.37 -0.05 -18.72
CA SER A 35 -0.35 -0.79 -19.75
C SER A 35 -1.68 -1.34 -19.21
N GLU A 36 -2.69 -1.50 -20.08
CA GLU A 36 -4.03 -1.99 -19.68
C GLU A 36 -3.98 -3.40 -19.07
N ASP A 37 -3.13 -4.26 -19.62
CA ASP A 37 -2.95 -5.64 -19.17
C ASP A 37 -2.08 -5.80 -17.90
N GLY A 38 -1.62 -4.69 -17.29
CA GLY A 38 -0.77 -4.67 -16.11
C GLY A 38 0.69 -5.11 -16.35
N LYS A 39 1.05 -5.55 -17.55
CA LYS A 39 2.38 -6.11 -17.83
C LYS A 39 3.50 -5.08 -17.86
N LYS A 40 3.17 -3.81 -18.04
CA LYS A 40 4.12 -2.71 -17.92
C LYS A 40 3.73 -1.83 -16.75
N PHE A 41 4.66 -1.64 -15.81
CA PHE A 41 4.46 -0.81 -14.64
C PHE A 41 5.71 -0.03 -14.27
N LEU A 42 5.52 1.10 -13.63
CA LEU A 42 6.58 1.92 -13.04
C LEU A 42 6.84 1.47 -11.62
N ILE A 43 8.10 1.53 -11.19
CA ILE A 43 8.54 1.24 -9.83
C ILE A 43 9.73 2.14 -9.46
N ASN A 44 9.97 2.36 -8.16
CA ASN A 44 11.12 3.13 -7.71
C ASN A 44 12.46 2.37 -7.89
N PRO A 45 13.55 3.09 -8.13
CA PRO A 45 14.89 2.51 -8.06
C PRO A 45 15.22 2.13 -6.60
N LYS A 46 16.06 1.10 -6.42
CA LYS A 46 16.63 0.77 -5.11
C LYS A 46 17.57 1.89 -4.62
N TRP A 47 17.68 2.02 -3.30
CA TRP A 47 18.62 2.91 -2.61
C TRP A 47 18.40 4.40 -2.82
N LYS A 48 17.28 4.82 -3.43
CA LYS A 48 16.90 6.22 -3.52
C LYS A 48 15.92 6.58 -2.42
N HIS A 49 16.21 7.66 -1.68
CA HIS A 49 15.36 8.12 -0.58
C HIS A 49 14.01 8.62 -1.12
N PHE A 50 12.93 8.27 -0.47
CA PHE A 50 11.56 8.59 -0.90
C PHE A 50 11.33 10.08 -1.17
N SER A 51 11.89 10.97 -0.34
CA SER A 51 11.74 12.41 -0.51
C SER A 51 12.43 12.96 -1.76
N THR A 52 13.33 12.21 -2.39
CA THR A 52 14.12 12.64 -3.55
C THR A 52 13.75 11.90 -4.83
N ILE A 53 12.70 11.07 -4.79
CA ILE A 53 12.22 10.39 -6.00
C ILE A 53 11.49 11.39 -6.89
N GLU A 54 12.02 11.55 -8.11
CA GLU A 54 11.45 12.38 -9.17
C GLU A 54 10.74 11.51 -10.22
N PRO A 55 9.84 12.07 -11.05
CA PRO A 55 9.14 11.31 -12.07
C PRO A 55 10.04 10.54 -13.05
N ASP A 56 11.22 11.11 -13.38
CA ASP A 56 12.16 10.51 -14.33
C ASP A 56 13.02 9.40 -13.71
N ASP A 57 13.07 9.29 -12.38
CA ASP A 57 13.75 8.21 -11.69
C ASP A 57 13.01 6.87 -11.79
N LEU A 58 11.69 6.92 -11.95
CA LEU A 58 10.86 5.73 -11.95
C LEU A 58 11.21 4.82 -13.14
N ILE A 59 11.46 3.56 -12.85
CA ILE A 59 11.90 2.57 -13.82
C ILE A 59 10.69 1.85 -14.39
N LEU A 60 10.64 1.75 -15.72
CA LEU A 60 9.60 1.00 -16.42
C LEU A 60 9.98 -0.47 -16.48
N ILE A 61 9.15 -1.32 -15.90
CA ILE A 61 9.24 -2.78 -15.98
C ILE A 61 8.32 -3.28 -17.07
N ASP A 62 8.80 -4.21 -17.88
CA ASP A 62 8.01 -5.02 -18.81
C ASP A 62 8.13 -6.50 -18.39
N THR A 63 7.05 -7.07 -17.87
CA THR A 63 7.03 -8.46 -17.39
C THR A 63 7.23 -9.51 -18.51
N ASN A 64 7.13 -9.10 -19.78
CA ASN A 64 7.50 -9.98 -20.91
C ASN A 64 9.02 -10.12 -21.08
N GLN A 65 9.80 -9.25 -20.45
CA GLN A 65 11.26 -9.34 -20.43
C GLN A 65 11.74 -10.19 -19.24
N LYS A 66 12.97 -10.69 -19.32
CA LYS A 66 13.57 -11.44 -18.21
C LYS A 66 13.76 -10.50 -17.01
N ILE A 67 13.19 -10.84 -15.87
CA ILE A 67 13.29 -10.09 -14.60
C ILE A 67 14.75 -9.80 -14.22
N ASN A 68 15.67 -10.73 -14.54
CA ASN A 68 17.10 -10.56 -14.26
C ASN A 68 17.72 -9.28 -14.86
N ASN A 69 17.11 -8.67 -15.87
CA ASN A 69 17.61 -7.42 -16.45
C ASN A 69 17.46 -6.21 -15.51
N TYR A 70 16.68 -6.33 -14.44
CA TYR A 70 16.33 -5.22 -13.54
C TYR A 70 16.99 -5.30 -12.16
N HIS A 71 17.63 -6.43 -11.78
CA HIS A 71 18.18 -6.65 -10.44
C HIS A 71 19.26 -5.64 -10.00
N GLU A 72 19.96 -5.02 -10.94
CA GLU A 72 20.94 -3.99 -10.60
C GLU A 72 20.29 -2.68 -10.16
N GLN A 73 19.08 -2.40 -10.64
CA GLN A 73 18.40 -1.12 -10.45
C GLN A 73 17.24 -1.19 -9.46
N ILE A 74 16.62 -2.36 -9.28
CA ILE A 74 15.42 -2.56 -8.49
C ILE A 74 15.66 -3.62 -7.42
N ASP A 75 15.05 -3.43 -6.26
CA ASP A 75 15.07 -4.39 -5.18
C ASP A 75 14.40 -5.72 -5.58
N THR A 76 15.01 -6.84 -5.21
CA THR A 76 14.52 -8.18 -5.58
C THR A 76 13.15 -8.45 -4.95
N THR A 77 12.90 -7.98 -3.72
CA THR A 77 11.60 -8.15 -3.04
C THR A 77 10.51 -7.37 -3.77
N ALA A 78 10.86 -6.15 -4.22
CA ALA A 78 9.96 -5.32 -5.02
C ALA A 78 9.55 -6.01 -6.32
N LEU A 79 10.52 -6.54 -7.08
CA LEU A 79 10.23 -7.28 -8.31
C LEU A 79 9.37 -8.53 -8.06
N SER A 80 9.66 -9.27 -6.99
CA SER A 80 8.94 -10.49 -6.64
C SER A 80 7.48 -10.20 -6.26
N ILE A 81 7.24 -9.23 -5.40
CA ILE A 81 5.89 -8.89 -4.92
C ILE A 81 5.08 -8.21 -6.04
N HIS A 82 5.57 -7.07 -6.55
CA HIS A 82 4.81 -6.25 -7.50
C HIS A 82 4.62 -6.94 -8.84
N GLY A 83 5.66 -7.63 -9.34
CA GLY A 83 5.59 -8.37 -10.58
C GLY A 83 4.51 -9.46 -10.57
N GLN A 84 4.40 -10.21 -9.46
CA GLN A 84 3.39 -11.25 -9.33
C GLN A 84 1.99 -10.68 -9.14
N ILE A 85 1.82 -9.59 -8.38
CA ILE A 85 0.52 -8.95 -8.21
C ILE A 85 0.01 -8.41 -9.53
N HIS A 86 0.81 -7.62 -10.27
CA HIS A 86 0.39 -7.08 -11.56
C HIS A 86 0.12 -8.17 -12.61
N GLN A 87 0.86 -9.29 -12.56
CA GLN A 87 0.67 -10.41 -13.49
C GLN A 87 -0.62 -11.20 -13.19
N LEU A 88 -0.92 -11.45 -11.91
CA LEU A 88 -2.06 -12.29 -11.49
C LEU A 88 -3.35 -11.49 -11.32
N ARG A 89 -3.25 -10.18 -11.14
CA ARG A 89 -4.36 -9.27 -10.88
C ARG A 89 -4.29 -8.04 -11.80
N PRO A 90 -4.62 -8.19 -13.10
CA PRO A 90 -4.56 -7.09 -14.07
C PRO A 90 -5.55 -5.95 -13.74
N ASP A 91 -6.55 -6.20 -12.91
CA ASP A 91 -7.45 -5.20 -12.33
C ASP A 91 -6.75 -4.23 -11.36
N ILE A 92 -5.63 -4.65 -10.79
CA ILE A 92 -4.82 -3.81 -9.89
C ILE A 92 -3.89 -2.91 -10.72
N ARG A 93 -4.05 -1.60 -10.56
CA ARG A 93 -3.25 -0.59 -11.26
C ARG A 93 -2.11 -0.05 -10.41
N VAL A 94 -2.25 -0.06 -9.08
CA VAL A 94 -1.31 0.51 -8.12
C VAL A 94 -1.07 -0.48 -6.98
N VAL A 95 0.18 -0.61 -6.57
CA VAL A 95 0.59 -1.40 -5.41
C VAL A 95 1.51 -0.54 -4.56
N LEU A 96 1.15 -0.31 -3.31
CA LEU A 96 1.96 0.38 -2.30
C LEU A 96 2.33 -0.61 -1.21
N HIS A 97 3.62 -0.70 -0.88
CA HIS A 97 4.12 -1.49 0.25
C HIS A 97 4.95 -0.62 1.17
N LEU A 98 4.55 -0.57 2.44
CA LEU A 98 5.19 0.19 3.51
C LEU A 98 5.24 -0.60 4.81
N HIS A 99 6.12 -0.14 5.72
CA HIS A 99 6.17 -0.59 7.11
C HIS A 99 5.84 0.58 8.07
N PRO A 100 4.68 1.23 7.96
CA PRO A 100 4.35 2.34 8.83
C PRO A 100 4.13 1.82 10.25
N ILE A 101 4.50 2.63 11.24
CA ILE A 101 4.74 2.16 12.61
C ILE A 101 3.53 1.44 13.22
N TYR A 102 2.34 2.02 13.11
CA TYR A 102 1.15 1.47 13.78
C TYR A 102 0.56 0.26 13.03
N ALA A 103 0.50 0.31 11.72
CA ALA A 103 0.05 -0.85 10.94
C ALA A 103 1.03 -2.03 11.10
N THR A 104 2.34 -1.75 11.12
CA THR A 104 3.36 -2.79 11.38
C THR A 104 3.25 -3.32 12.81
N ALA A 105 3.02 -2.47 13.80
CA ALA A 105 2.81 -2.91 15.18
C ALA A 105 1.59 -3.85 15.31
N ILE A 106 0.47 -3.53 14.64
CA ILE A 106 -0.70 -4.41 14.60
C ILE A 106 -0.37 -5.72 13.86
N ALA A 107 0.40 -5.66 12.75
CA ALA A 107 0.81 -6.84 12.00
C ALA A 107 1.70 -7.80 12.82
N CYS A 108 2.36 -7.31 13.88
CA CYS A 108 3.18 -8.11 14.78
C CYS A 108 2.38 -8.78 15.94
N LEU A 109 1.07 -8.57 16.03
CA LEU A 109 0.25 -9.19 17.04
C LEU A 109 -0.14 -10.62 16.62
N GLU A 110 -0.36 -11.50 17.60
CA GLU A 110 -0.89 -12.86 17.38
C GLU A 110 -2.24 -12.81 16.62
N ASN A 111 -3.07 -11.82 16.93
CA ASN A 111 -4.28 -11.51 16.17
C ASN A 111 -4.17 -10.11 15.57
N PRO A 112 -3.74 -9.97 14.30
CA PRO A 112 -3.51 -8.69 13.65
C PRO A 112 -4.77 -8.03 13.09
N GLN A 113 -5.97 -8.46 13.52
CA GLN A 113 -7.23 -7.91 13.02
C GLN A 113 -7.41 -6.45 13.42
N ILE A 114 -7.77 -5.62 12.44
CA ILE A 114 -8.25 -4.27 12.70
C ILE A 114 -9.69 -4.37 13.20
N LEU A 115 -9.86 -4.27 14.53
CA LEU A 115 -11.18 -4.33 15.16
C LEU A 115 -11.95 -3.03 14.91
N PRO A 116 -13.25 -3.07 14.56
CA PRO A 116 -14.06 -1.89 14.28
C PRO A 116 -14.45 -1.17 15.58
N ILE A 117 -13.58 -0.29 16.07
CA ILE A 117 -13.81 0.49 17.31
C ILE A 117 -14.19 1.94 17.05
N ASP A 118 -14.00 2.42 15.83
CA ASP A 118 -14.34 3.76 15.37
C ASP A 118 -14.68 3.78 13.87
N GLN A 119 -14.99 4.95 13.33
CA GLN A 119 -15.36 5.13 11.93
C GLN A 119 -14.21 4.73 10.96
N ASN A 120 -12.95 5.01 11.31
CA ASN A 120 -11.81 4.71 10.46
C ASN A 120 -11.48 3.21 10.48
N THR A 121 -11.47 2.58 11.64
CA THR A 121 -11.25 1.14 11.75
C THR A 121 -12.38 0.34 11.11
N ALA A 122 -13.63 0.82 11.22
CA ALA A 122 -14.79 0.18 10.58
C ALA A 122 -14.74 0.21 9.04
N ARG A 123 -14.01 1.15 8.42
CA ARG A 123 -13.73 1.14 6.98
C ARG A 123 -13.09 -0.17 6.52
N TYR A 124 -12.35 -0.83 7.41
CA TYR A 124 -11.58 -2.04 7.11
C TYR A 124 -12.25 -3.34 7.52
N PHE A 125 -13.46 -3.26 8.07
CA PHE A 125 -14.23 -4.44 8.48
C PHE A 125 -14.45 -5.38 7.27
N ASN A 126 -14.00 -6.63 7.37
CA ASN A 126 -14.02 -7.63 6.30
C ASN A 126 -13.30 -7.21 4.98
N ARG A 127 -12.46 -6.16 4.97
CA ARG A 127 -11.79 -5.62 3.76
C ARG A 127 -10.31 -5.88 3.70
N VAL A 128 -9.73 -6.55 4.69
CA VAL A 128 -8.30 -6.83 4.80
C VAL A 128 -8.05 -8.33 4.72
N ALA A 129 -7.08 -8.75 3.92
CA ALA A 129 -6.47 -10.08 3.99
C ALA A 129 -5.36 -10.06 5.05
N TYR A 130 -5.19 -11.14 5.79
CA TYR A 130 -4.20 -11.26 6.85
C TYR A 130 -3.26 -12.41 6.56
N ASP A 131 -1.97 -12.11 6.38
CA ASP A 131 -0.93 -13.12 6.35
C ASP A 131 -0.47 -13.41 7.78
N LYS A 132 -0.62 -14.65 8.21
CA LYS A 132 -0.19 -15.11 9.53
C LYS A 132 1.20 -15.75 9.51
N HIS A 133 1.82 -15.84 8.34
CA HIS A 133 3.09 -16.52 8.15
C HIS A 133 4.16 -15.56 7.64
N TYR A 134 5.19 -15.37 8.43
CA TYR A 134 6.40 -14.68 7.99
C TYR A 134 7.44 -15.71 7.57
N GLY A 135 7.68 -15.81 6.25
CA GLY A 135 8.65 -16.74 5.68
C GLY A 135 10.07 -16.19 5.51
N GLY A 136 10.34 -14.99 6.02
CA GLY A 136 11.58 -14.26 5.76
C GLY A 136 11.37 -13.14 4.73
N MET A 137 12.46 -12.66 4.14
CA MET A 137 12.39 -11.64 3.09
C MET A 137 11.68 -12.20 1.85
N ALA A 138 10.76 -11.43 1.27
CA ALA A 138 9.95 -11.84 0.12
C ALA A 138 10.74 -11.71 -1.20
N ASP A 139 11.91 -12.34 -1.28
CA ASP A 139 12.89 -12.22 -2.37
C ASP A 139 12.72 -13.26 -3.49
N SER A 140 11.70 -14.12 -3.40
CA SER A 140 11.43 -15.17 -4.38
C SER A 140 10.11 -14.98 -5.11
N ILE A 141 10.06 -15.41 -6.38
CA ILE A 141 8.83 -15.45 -7.19
C ILE A 141 7.73 -16.29 -6.50
N ALA A 142 8.12 -17.38 -5.84
CA ALA A 142 7.18 -18.23 -5.11
C ALA A 142 6.47 -17.47 -3.98
N GLU A 143 7.20 -16.67 -3.22
CA GLU A 143 6.67 -15.85 -2.14
C GLU A 143 5.80 -14.72 -2.69
N GLY A 144 6.25 -14.01 -3.73
CA GLY A 144 5.42 -12.99 -4.39
C GLY A 144 4.08 -13.56 -4.89
N LYS A 145 4.11 -14.77 -5.48
CA LYS A 145 2.90 -15.48 -5.92
C LYS A 145 2.01 -15.89 -4.74
N ARG A 146 2.59 -16.32 -3.62
CA ARG A 146 1.85 -16.67 -2.39
C ARG A 146 1.10 -15.45 -1.86
N LEU A 147 1.77 -14.30 -1.75
CA LEU A 147 1.17 -13.04 -1.30
C LEU A 147 0.06 -12.56 -2.23
N ALA A 148 0.28 -12.60 -3.54
CA ALA A 148 -0.73 -12.25 -4.53
C ALA A 148 -1.98 -13.14 -4.44
N ASN A 149 -1.80 -14.46 -4.23
CA ASN A 149 -2.91 -15.39 -4.04
C ASN A 149 -3.63 -15.17 -2.70
N LEU A 150 -2.91 -14.80 -1.65
CA LEU A 150 -3.49 -14.54 -0.32
C LEU A 150 -4.36 -13.27 -0.33
N LEU A 151 -4.02 -12.29 -1.15
CA LEU A 151 -4.82 -11.08 -1.33
C LEU A 151 -6.24 -11.40 -1.83
N LYS A 152 -6.43 -12.45 -2.65
CA LYS A 152 -7.72 -12.87 -3.24
C LYS A 152 -8.44 -11.68 -3.91
N ASP A 153 -9.66 -11.41 -3.46
CA ASP A 153 -10.52 -10.28 -3.88
C ASP A 153 -10.28 -8.99 -3.08
N LYS A 154 -9.46 -9.06 -2.03
CA LYS A 154 -9.18 -7.90 -1.17
C LYS A 154 -8.22 -6.90 -1.84
N LYS A 155 -8.27 -5.68 -1.34
CA LYS A 155 -7.37 -4.58 -1.77
C LYS A 155 -6.24 -4.32 -0.75
N ARG A 156 -6.29 -4.93 0.42
CA ARG A 156 -5.35 -4.71 1.54
C ARG A 156 -4.86 -6.04 2.06
N LEU A 157 -3.55 -6.13 2.28
CA LEU A 157 -2.92 -7.29 2.89
C LEU A 157 -2.07 -6.85 4.08
N MET A 158 -2.50 -7.23 5.30
CA MET A 158 -1.67 -7.12 6.49
C MET A 158 -0.68 -8.28 6.48
N MET A 159 0.60 -7.97 6.36
CA MET A 159 1.68 -8.95 6.27
C MET A 159 2.24 -9.18 7.67
N GLY A 160 1.97 -10.33 8.28
CA GLY A 160 2.39 -10.65 9.65
C GLY A 160 3.90 -10.49 9.86
N ASN A 161 4.30 -9.84 10.95
CA ASN A 161 5.69 -9.53 11.30
C ASN A 161 6.47 -8.75 10.23
N HIS A 162 5.78 -8.02 9.33
CA HIS A 162 6.41 -7.36 8.21
C HIS A 162 5.89 -5.93 8.03
N GLY A 163 4.66 -5.76 7.57
CA GLY A 163 4.09 -4.45 7.25
C GLY A 163 2.76 -4.58 6.54
N ILE A 164 2.48 -3.65 5.64
CA ILE A 164 1.20 -3.61 4.92
C ILE A 164 1.40 -3.41 3.41
N LEU A 165 0.51 -4.00 2.63
CA LEU A 165 0.40 -3.82 1.19
C LEU A 165 -1.01 -3.36 0.84
N ILE A 166 -1.09 -2.27 0.08
CA ILE A 166 -2.33 -1.70 -0.45
C ILE A 166 -2.32 -1.83 -1.97
N THR A 167 -3.44 -2.26 -2.53
CA THR A 167 -3.65 -2.32 -3.97
C THR A 167 -4.87 -1.50 -4.37
N SER A 168 -4.81 -0.86 -5.54
CA SER A 168 -5.91 0.00 -6.02
C SER A 168 -5.92 0.13 -7.54
N HIS A 169 -6.97 0.74 -8.05
CA HIS A 169 -7.08 1.15 -9.45
C HIS A 169 -6.49 2.54 -9.73
N SER A 170 -6.22 3.36 -8.70
CA SER A 170 -5.61 4.67 -8.83
C SER A 170 -4.62 4.98 -7.70
N ILE A 171 -3.70 5.93 -7.96
CA ILE A 171 -2.69 6.37 -6.97
C ILE A 171 -3.38 7.14 -5.84
N GLY A 172 -4.36 7.99 -6.14
CA GLY A 172 -5.07 8.77 -5.13
C GLY A 172 -5.81 7.89 -4.14
N VAL A 173 -6.54 6.89 -4.63
CA VAL A 173 -7.24 5.92 -3.76
C VAL A 173 -6.25 5.06 -2.96
N ALA A 174 -5.13 4.63 -3.55
CA ALA A 174 -4.10 3.88 -2.83
C ALA A 174 -3.43 4.71 -1.73
N PHE A 175 -3.14 5.99 -2.02
CA PHE A 175 -2.57 6.92 -1.06
C PHE A 175 -3.49 7.13 0.15
N ASP A 176 -4.76 7.49 -0.10
CA ASP A 176 -5.76 7.70 0.95
C ASP A 176 -5.95 6.45 1.80
N ASP A 177 -5.97 5.29 1.17
CA ASP A 177 -6.16 4.02 1.86
C ASP A 177 -4.97 3.67 2.77
N MET A 178 -3.74 3.86 2.29
CA MET A 178 -2.52 3.67 3.10
C MET A 178 -2.46 4.67 4.27
N TYR A 179 -2.78 5.94 4.03
CA TYR A 179 -2.84 6.97 5.06
C TYR A 179 -3.88 6.62 6.14
N THR A 180 -5.09 6.25 5.71
CA THR A 180 -6.21 6.01 6.63
C THR A 180 -6.03 4.72 7.42
N ILE A 181 -5.46 3.64 6.83
CA ILE A 181 -5.24 2.40 7.55
C ILE A 181 -4.17 2.56 8.64
N GLU A 182 -3.13 3.36 8.39
CA GLU A 182 -2.14 3.71 9.43
C GLU A 182 -2.80 4.49 10.57
N ARG A 183 -3.67 5.47 10.26
CA ARG A 183 -4.45 6.22 11.26
C ARG A 183 -5.40 5.31 12.05
N ALA A 184 -6.05 4.35 11.40
CA ALA A 184 -6.90 3.35 12.04
C ALA A 184 -6.09 2.46 13.00
N CYS A 185 -4.94 1.97 12.56
CA CYS A 185 -4.01 1.20 13.39
C CYS A 185 -3.44 2.02 14.56
N GLN A 186 -3.19 3.31 14.37
CA GLN A 186 -2.77 4.22 15.43
C GLN A 186 -3.82 4.32 16.53
N ILE A 187 -5.08 4.58 16.16
CA ILE A 187 -6.19 4.66 17.11
C ILE A 187 -6.34 3.33 17.86
N LEU A 188 -6.31 2.21 17.16
CA LEU A 188 -6.44 0.87 17.75
C LEU A 188 -5.28 0.59 18.72
N SER A 189 -4.03 0.92 18.36
CA SER A 189 -2.86 0.75 19.21
C SER A 189 -2.95 1.58 20.50
N VAL A 190 -3.38 2.85 20.38
CA VAL A 190 -3.60 3.73 21.54
C VAL A 190 -4.70 3.18 22.45
N ALA A 191 -5.80 2.69 21.86
CA ALA A 191 -6.90 2.09 22.63
C ALA A 191 -6.43 0.82 23.37
N TYR A 192 -5.65 -0.06 22.73
CA TYR A 192 -5.03 -1.22 23.40
C TYR A 192 -4.11 -0.82 24.55
N ALA A 193 -3.32 0.23 24.41
CA ALA A 193 -2.39 0.70 25.43
C ALA A 193 -3.08 1.18 26.72
N THR A 194 -4.38 1.49 26.68
CA THR A 194 -5.15 1.85 27.88
C THR A 194 -5.45 0.66 28.78
N ALA A 195 -5.30 -0.56 28.28
CA ALA A 195 -5.73 -1.79 28.94
C ALA A 195 -7.22 -1.83 29.34
N GLN A 196 -8.04 -0.89 28.84
CA GLN A 196 -9.48 -0.91 29.06
C GLN A 196 -10.17 -1.80 28.00
N PRO A 197 -11.33 -2.40 28.32
CA PRO A 197 -12.12 -3.12 27.32
C PRO A 197 -12.49 -2.23 26.14
N LEU A 198 -12.26 -2.75 24.93
CA LEU A 198 -12.63 -2.01 23.70
C LEU A 198 -14.15 -2.04 23.50
N LYS A 199 -14.72 -0.88 23.11
CA LYS A 199 -16.09 -0.82 22.63
C LYS A 199 -16.14 -1.13 21.13
N ILE A 200 -16.34 -2.41 20.81
CA ILE A 200 -16.40 -2.89 19.42
C ILE A 200 -17.79 -2.58 18.85
N LEU A 201 -17.84 -2.10 17.62
CA LEU A 201 -19.09 -1.87 16.88
C LEU A 201 -19.74 -3.22 16.54
N GLU A 202 -21.06 -3.22 16.49
CA GLU A 202 -21.79 -4.39 15.99
C GLU A 202 -21.49 -4.61 14.50
N ASP A 203 -21.41 -5.87 14.07
CA ASP A 203 -20.99 -6.26 12.72
C ASP A 203 -21.80 -5.56 11.62
N HIS A 204 -23.11 -5.41 11.80
CA HIS A 204 -23.97 -4.75 10.81
C HIS A 204 -23.66 -3.23 10.69
N VAL A 205 -23.24 -2.57 11.79
CA VAL A 205 -22.84 -1.17 11.78
C VAL A 205 -21.48 -1.01 11.12
N ALA A 206 -20.52 -1.91 11.45
CA ALA A 206 -19.20 -1.92 10.86
C ALA A 206 -19.26 -2.18 9.35
N GLU A 207 -20.06 -3.17 8.91
CA GLU A 207 -20.25 -3.48 7.49
C GLU A 207 -20.91 -2.32 6.73
N LYS A 208 -21.95 -1.70 7.30
CA LYS A 208 -22.58 -0.51 6.73
C LYS A 208 -21.58 0.63 6.56
N THR A 209 -20.74 0.86 7.56
CA THR A 209 -19.72 1.91 7.51
C THR A 209 -18.68 1.65 6.42
N ALA A 210 -18.21 0.40 6.30
CA ALA A 210 -17.29 0.01 5.23
C ALA A 210 -17.88 0.23 3.84
N LEU A 211 -19.15 -0.18 3.63
CA LEU A 211 -19.88 0.04 2.37
C LEU A 211 -20.10 1.53 2.06
N ASP A 212 -20.33 2.35 3.06
CA ASP A 212 -20.51 3.79 2.85
C ASP A 212 -19.19 4.46 2.44
N TRP A 213 -18.04 4.02 2.98
CA TRP A 213 -16.72 4.47 2.54
C TRP A 213 -16.40 4.04 1.08
N GLU A 214 -16.83 2.86 0.65
CA GLU A 214 -16.63 2.38 -0.72
C GLU A 214 -17.40 3.20 -1.78
N LYS A 215 -18.40 3.98 -1.37
CA LYS A 215 -19.22 4.81 -2.28
C LYS A 215 -18.65 6.19 -2.54
N ILE A 216 -17.64 6.64 -1.78
CA ILE A 216 -17.11 8.00 -1.83
C ILE A 216 -15.65 8.04 -2.28
N GLU A 217 -15.30 7.30 -3.34
CA GLU A 217 -13.93 7.26 -3.87
C GLU A 217 -13.42 8.63 -4.36
N ASP A 218 -14.30 9.55 -4.74
CA ASP A 218 -13.99 10.94 -5.05
C ASP A 218 -13.35 11.69 -3.88
N PHE A 219 -13.70 11.34 -2.63
CA PHE A 219 -13.03 11.84 -1.44
C PHE A 219 -11.55 11.45 -1.43
N SER A 220 -11.20 10.21 -1.76
CA SER A 220 -9.82 9.71 -1.75
C SER A 220 -8.97 10.41 -2.82
N GLU A 221 -9.50 10.64 -4.01
CA GLU A 221 -8.82 11.42 -5.05
C GLU A 221 -8.63 12.87 -4.63
N ALA A 222 -9.64 13.51 -4.05
CA ALA A 222 -9.55 14.88 -3.54
C ALA A 222 -8.52 14.99 -2.41
N HIS A 223 -8.48 14.04 -1.49
CA HIS A 223 -7.48 13.98 -0.41
C HIS A 223 -6.07 13.96 -0.99
N PHE A 224 -5.78 13.08 -1.95
CA PHE A 224 -4.47 13.02 -2.60
C PHE A 224 -4.10 14.32 -3.30
N LEU A 225 -5.05 14.93 -4.03
CA LEU A 225 -4.81 16.20 -4.75
C LEU A 225 -4.51 17.37 -3.79
N GLU A 226 -5.22 17.43 -2.67
CA GLU A 226 -4.92 18.45 -1.63
C GLU A 226 -3.55 18.21 -0.97
N MET A 227 -3.23 16.95 -0.64
CA MET A 227 -1.93 16.62 -0.07
C MET A 227 -0.77 16.94 -1.01
N LYS A 228 -0.92 16.79 -2.33
CA LYS A 228 0.10 17.15 -3.32
C LYS A 228 0.49 18.62 -3.25
N LYS A 229 -0.44 19.53 -2.90
CA LYS A 229 -0.12 20.96 -2.75
C LYS A 229 0.95 21.21 -1.69
N LEU A 230 0.98 20.38 -0.64
CA LEU A 230 1.97 20.49 0.44
C LEU A 230 3.42 20.18 0.00
N ILE A 231 3.60 19.49 -1.13
CA ILE A 231 4.93 19.24 -1.69
C ILE A 231 5.36 20.45 -2.53
N ILE A 232 4.45 20.99 -3.33
CA ILE A 232 4.71 22.10 -4.25
C ILE A 232 5.07 23.39 -3.48
N GLU A 233 4.42 23.62 -2.34
CA GLU A 233 4.67 24.81 -1.50
C GLU A 233 5.99 24.74 -0.71
N SER A 234 6.71 23.62 -0.76
CA SER A 234 7.96 23.39 -0.02
C SER A 234 9.21 23.61 -0.87
N ILE A 235 9.04 24.01 -2.15
CA ILE A 235 10.10 24.37 -3.12
C ILE A 235 10.12 25.89 -3.31
#